data_69d027e1cc813015c3978f20d3ecafe5
#
_entry.id   69d027e1cc813015c3978f20d3ecafe5
#
_cell.length_a   1.000
_cell.length_b   1.000
_cell.length_c   1.000
_cell.angle_alpha   90.00
_cell.angle_beta   90.00
_cell.angle_gamma   90.00
#
_symmetry.space_group_name_H-M   'P 1'
#
loop_
_entity.id
_entity.type
_entity.pdbx_description
1 polymer ?
#
loop_
_entity_poly.entity_id
_entity_poly.type
_entity_poly.pdbx_seq_one_letter_code
_entity_poly.pdbx_strand_id
1 'polypeptide(L)'
;MITQGFDFIALMFGLCGVLVWLEHHFKIALFRWFPSIVLVMFGSMTLYTLGFWEFTEDVRRARETVRDNLIPAMLFLMSLKFNLAVIQKLGVRLIALCLASTLSIMLGFIVTQQIMQGFLGNETPLTFATMSAGWTGGTQNFVAVKEALSV
;
A
#
# COMPACT_ATOMS: atom_id res chain seq x y z
N MET A 1 2.70 3.63 -27.70
CA MET A 1 3.38 3.99 -26.46
C MET A 1 2.64 5.16 -25.82
N ILE A 2 2.15 4.99 -24.59
CA ILE A 2 1.34 5.99 -23.90
C ILE A 2 2.28 6.98 -23.22
N THR A 3 2.11 8.26 -23.53
CA THR A 3 2.92 9.37 -22.97
C THR A 3 2.04 10.41 -22.27
N GLN A 4 0.72 10.35 -22.46
CA GLN A 4 -0.23 11.26 -21.84
C GLN A 4 -0.75 10.68 -20.52
N GLY A 5 -0.86 11.54 -19.51
CA GLY A 5 -1.31 11.15 -18.17
C GLY A 5 -2.73 10.59 -18.13
N PHE A 6 -3.64 11.14 -18.94
CA PHE A 6 -5.03 10.66 -19.03
C PHE A 6 -5.11 9.22 -19.55
N ASP A 7 -4.39 8.93 -20.65
CA ASP A 7 -4.38 7.59 -21.25
C ASP A 7 -3.78 6.55 -20.32
N PHE A 8 -2.74 6.95 -19.55
CA PHE A 8 -2.14 6.10 -18.51
C PHE A 8 -3.15 5.76 -17.42
N ILE A 9 -3.89 6.75 -16.91
CA ILE A 9 -4.93 6.54 -15.90
C ILE A 9 -6.02 5.63 -16.45
N ALA A 10 -6.50 5.90 -17.68
CA ALA A 10 -7.52 5.08 -18.34
C ALA A 10 -7.07 3.62 -18.50
N LEU A 11 -5.81 3.40 -18.90
CA LEU A 11 -5.21 2.05 -18.98
C LEU A 11 -5.20 1.35 -17.61
N MET A 12 -4.75 2.05 -16.56
CA MET A 12 -4.68 1.47 -15.21
C MET A 12 -6.06 1.11 -14.65
N PHE A 13 -7.03 2.01 -14.77
CA PHE A 13 -8.41 1.72 -14.37
C PHE A 13 -9.05 0.62 -15.22
N GLY A 14 -8.77 0.60 -16.52
CA GLY A 14 -9.21 -0.45 -17.44
C GLY A 14 -8.64 -1.82 -17.03
N LEU A 15 -7.34 -1.89 -16.74
CA LEU A 15 -6.68 -3.11 -16.26
C LEU A 15 -7.30 -3.61 -14.95
N CYS A 16 -7.48 -2.71 -13.99
CA CYS A 16 -8.14 -3.04 -12.73
C CYS A 16 -9.57 -3.53 -12.94
N GLY A 17 -10.35 -2.82 -13.75
CA GLY A 17 -11.74 -3.18 -14.05
C GLY A 17 -11.87 -4.54 -14.73
N VAL A 18 -11.03 -4.81 -15.73
CA VAL A 18 -11.02 -6.10 -16.44
C VAL A 18 -10.64 -7.25 -15.49
N LEU A 19 -9.61 -7.09 -14.66
CA LEU A 19 -9.19 -8.14 -13.73
C LEU A 19 -10.24 -8.41 -12.65
N VAL A 20 -10.87 -7.38 -12.09
CA VAL A 20 -11.96 -7.53 -11.12
C VAL A 20 -13.19 -8.16 -11.77
N TRP A 21 -13.50 -7.78 -13.01
CA TRP A 21 -14.62 -8.39 -13.76
C TRP A 21 -14.35 -9.87 -14.05
N LEU A 22 -13.12 -10.23 -14.47
CA LEU A 22 -12.71 -11.62 -14.69
C LEU A 22 -12.80 -12.45 -13.42
N GLU A 23 -12.33 -11.91 -12.28
CA GLU A 23 -12.44 -12.58 -10.99
C GLU A 23 -13.89 -12.92 -10.64
N HIS A 24 -14.77 -11.93 -10.83
CA HIS A 24 -16.19 -12.09 -10.45
C HIS A 24 -16.97 -13.02 -11.39
N HIS A 25 -16.64 -12.99 -12.69
CA HIS A 25 -17.38 -13.70 -13.72
C HIS A 25 -16.92 -15.14 -13.94
N PHE A 26 -15.62 -15.38 -13.97
CA PHE A 26 -15.08 -16.68 -14.38
C PHE A 26 -14.70 -17.62 -13.24
N LYS A 27 -14.65 -17.15 -11.98
CA LYS A 27 -14.23 -17.94 -10.79
C LYS A 27 -13.02 -18.86 -11.07
N ILE A 28 -12.07 -18.38 -11.85
CA ILE A 28 -10.89 -19.12 -12.29
C ILE A 28 -10.05 -19.49 -11.05
N ALA A 29 -9.52 -20.70 -11.03
CA ALA A 29 -8.66 -21.18 -9.94
C ALA A 29 -7.46 -20.26 -9.67
N LEU A 30 -7.01 -19.49 -10.67
CA LEU A 30 -5.94 -18.51 -10.56
C LEU A 30 -6.23 -17.45 -9.48
N PHE A 31 -7.45 -16.91 -9.44
CA PHE A 31 -7.84 -15.88 -8.44
C PHE A 31 -7.95 -16.44 -7.02
N ARG A 32 -8.06 -17.75 -6.88
CA ARG A 32 -8.03 -18.43 -5.58
C ARG A 32 -6.62 -18.44 -4.97
N TRP A 33 -5.58 -18.50 -5.83
CA TRP A 33 -4.17 -18.51 -5.41
C TRP A 33 -3.55 -17.12 -5.44
N PHE A 34 -3.95 -16.30 -6.39
CA PHE A 34 -3.43 -14.95 -6.60
C PHE A 34 -4.57 -13.92 -6.48
N PRO A 35 -4.63 -13.14 -5.39
CA PRO A 35 -5.57 -12.03 -5.27
C PRO A 35 -5.45 -11.05 -6.45
N SER A 36 -6.56 -10.45 -6.88
CA SER A 36 -6.61 -9.52 -8.03
C SER A 36 -5.58 -8.40 -7.92
N ILE A 37 -5.31 -7.92 -6.70
CA ILE A 37 -4.32 -6.85 -6.47
C ILE A 37 -2.90 -7.28 -6.89
N VAL A 38 -2.54 -8.54 -6.67
CA VAL A 38 -1.24 -9.10 -7.08
C VAL A 38 -1.18 -9.20 -8.60
N LEU A 39 -2.28 -9.62 -9.24
CA LEU A 39 -2.36 -9.70 -10.70
C LEU A 39 -2.31 -8.32 -11.36
N VAL A 40 -2.94 -7.30 -10.75
CA VAL A 40 -2.81 -5.90 -11.21
C VAL A 40 -1.36 -5.43 -11.13
N MET A 41 -0.66 -5.71 -10.02
CA MET A 41 0.75 -5.34 -9.85
C MET A 41 1.63 -6.01 -10.91
N PHE A 42 1.55 -7.33 -11.06
CA PHE A 42 2.33 -8.05 -12.08
C PHE A 42 1.94 -7.64 -13.50
N GLY A 43 0.64 -7.48 -13.77
CA GLY A 43 0.13 -7.02 -15.05
C GLY A 43 0.68 -5.64 -15.42
N SER A 44 0.65 -4.69 -14.50
CA SER A 44 1.21 -3.36 -14.73
C SER A 44 2.73 -3.40 -14.94
N MET A 45 3.47 -4.19 -14.15
CA MET A 45 4.92 -4.36 -14.35
C MET A 45 5.24 -4.96 -15.72
N THR A 46 4.50 -5.98 -16.14
CA THR A 46 4.68 -6.63 -17.45
C THR A 46 4.40 -5.65 -18.59
N LEU A 47 3.30 -4.90 -18.51
CA LEU A 47 2.96 -3.90 -19.53
C LEU A 47 4.01 -2.79 -19.61
N TYR A 48 4.56 -2.34 -18.48
CA TYR A 48 5.68 -1.41 -18.45
C TYR A 48 6.92 -1.98 -19.15
N THR A 49 7.29 -3.22 -18.82
CA THR A 49 8.46 -3.89 -19.43
C THR A 49 8.29 -4.08 -20.94
N LEU A 50 7.05 -4.27 -21.41
CA LEU A 50 6.72 -4.35 -22.83
C LEU A 50 6.68 -2.98 -23.54
N GLY A 51 6.91 -1.87 -22.81
CA GLY A 51 6.95 -0.52 -23.37
C GLY A 51 5.59 0.08 -23.70
N PHE A 52 4.52 -0.34 -23.02
CA PHE A 52 3.18 0.23 -23.25
C PHE A 52 3.10 1.71 -22.85
N TRP A 53 3.87 2.15 -21.87
CA TRP A 53 3.97 3.57 -21.47
C TRP A 53 5.37 3.96 -21.04
N GLU A 54 5.66 5.27 -21.08
CA GLU A 54 6.86 5.87 -20.52
C GLU A 54 6.51 6.73 -19.30
N PHE A 55 7.42 6.80 -18.34
CA PHE A 55 7.32 7.71 -17.20
C PHE A 55 7.69 9.15 -17.61
N THR A 56 6.83 9.79 -18.40
CA THR A 56 6.91 11.21 -18.71
C THR A 56 6.48 12.02 -17.48
N GLU A 57 6.83 13.31 -17.47
CA GLU A 57 6.35 14.25 -16.43
C GLU A 57 4.83 14.31 -16.34
N ASP A 58 4.15 14.16 -17.47
CA ASP A 58 2.68 14.18 -17.54
C ASP A 58 2.07 12.93 -16.88
N VAL A 59 2.62 11.75 -17.16
CA VAL A 59 2.24 10.49 -16.52
C VAL A 59 2.52 10.53 -15.02
N ARG A 60 3.65 11.10 -14.60
CA ARG A 60 4.01 11.23 -13.19
C ARG A 60 3.02 12.12 -12.45
N ARG A 61 2.72 13.31 -12.98
CA ARG A 61 1.73 14.25 -12.40
C ARG A 61 0.35 13.63 -12.31
N ALA A 62 -0.10 12.95 -13.36
CA ALA A 62 -1.38 12.28 -13.37
C ALA A 62 -1.46 11.19 -12.27
N ARG A 63 -0.42 10.37 -12.13
CA ARG A 63 -0.30 9.37 -11.07
C ARG A 63 -0.33 10.01 -9.68
N GLU A 64 0.44 11.07 -9.46
CA GLU A 64 0.49 11.79 -8.19
C GLU A 64 -0.87 12.39 -7.85
N THR A 65 -1.53 13.05 -8.80
CA THR A 65 -2.88 13.61 -8.61
C THR A 65 -3.90 12.55 -8.20
N VAL A 66 -3.90 11.40 -8.88
CA VAL A 66 -4.80 10.28 -8.52
C VAL A 66 -4.47 9.74 -7.14
N ARG A 67 -3.20 9.53 -6.84
CA ARG A 67 -2.73 9.05 -5.53
C ARG A 67 -3.17 9.99 -4.42
N ASP A 68 -2.90 11.27 -4.55
CA ASP A 68 -3.12 12.27 -3.50
C ASP A 68 -4.62 12.50 -3.21
N ASN A 69 -5.50 12.20 -4.16
CA ASN A 69 -6.94 12.22 -3.96
C ASN A 69 -7.49 10.88 -3.47
N LEU A 70 -7.00 9.76 -3.99
CA LEU A 70 -7.53 8.43 -3.62
C LEU A 70 -7.08 7.97 -2.24
N ILE A 71 -5.85 8.29 -1.81
CA ILE A 71 -5.34 7.87 -0.50
C ILE A 71 -6.19 8.42 0.65
N PRO A 72 -6.44 9.74 0.75
CA PRO A 72 -7.30 10.28 1.80
C PRO A 72 -8.72 9.72 1.74
N ALA A 73 -9.29 9.57 0.55
CA ALA A 73 -10.62 8.98 0.36
C ALA A 73 -10.67 7.53 0.85
N MET A 74 -9.65 6.73 0.54
CA MET A 74 -9.53 5.35 0.99
C MET A 74 -9.40 5.28 2.52
N LEU A 75 -8.55 6.11 3.12
CA LEU A 75 -8.38 6.19 4.57
C LEU A 75 -9.68 6.60 5.27
N PHE A 76 -10.40 7.57 4.70
CA PHE A 76 -11.71 7.98 5.21
C PHE A 76 -12.74 6.85 5.15
N LEU A 77 -12.88 6.19 4.00
CA LEU A 77 -13.81 5.07 3.85
C LEU A 77 -13.49 3.90 4.78
N MET A 78 -12.21 3.67 5.05
CA MET A 78 -11.80 2.64 5.99
C MET A 78 -12.07 3.05 7.43
N SER A 79 -11.88 4.32 7.79
CA SER A 79 -12.21 4.80 9.12
C SER A 79 -13.71 4.68 9.43
N LEU A 80 -14.58 4.80 8.42
CA LEU A 80 -16.03 4.58 8.59
C LEU A 80 -16.38 3.12 8.93
N LYS A 81 -15.53 2.15 8.58
CA LYS A 81 -15.72 0.74 8.94
C LYS A 81 -15.30 0.41 10.37
N PHE A 82 -14.62 1.32 11.05
CA PHE A 82 -14.26 1.10 12.45
C PHE A 82 -15.49 1.10 13.34
N ASN A 83 -15.82 -0.05 13.89
CA ASN A 83 -16.89 -0.20 14.83
C ASN A 83 -16.32 -0.35 16.24
N LEU A 84 -16.38 0.72 17.02
CA LEU A 84 -15.90 0.76 18.40
C LEU A 84 -16.56 -0.30 19.29
N ALA A 85 -17.83 -0.61 19.03
CA ALA A 85 -18.55 -1.65 19.79
C ALA A 85 -17.97 -3.05 19.53
N VAL A 86 -17.46 -3.31 18.33
CA VAL A 86 -16.74 -4.57 18.02
C VAL A 86 -15.41 -4.61 18.76
N ILE A 87 -14.67 -3.50 18.78
CA ILE A 87 -13.40 -3.41 19.50
C ILE A 87 -13.59 -3.66 20.99
N GLN A 88 -14.63 -3.09 21.60
CA GLN A 88 -14.96 -3.33 23.00
C GLN A 88 -15.30 -4.80 23.29
N LYS A 89 -15.97 -5.49 22.36
CA LYS A 89 -16.29 -6.93 22.49
C LYS A 89 -15.08 -7.86 22.40
N LEU A 90 -13.96 -7.41 21.79
CA LEU A 90 -12.73 -8.18 21.66
C LEU A 90 -12.04 -8.46 22.99
N GLY A 91 -12.39 -7.69 24.03
CA GLY A 91 -11.86 -7.82 25.38
C GLY A 91 -10.44 -7.27 25.54
N VAL A 92 -10.12 -6.92 26.78
CA VAL A 92 -8.84 -6.28 27.15
C VAL A 92 -7.63 -7.15 26.79
N ARG A 93 -7.76 -8.47 26.85
CA ARG A 93 -6.67 -9.40 26.54
C ARG A 93 -6.22 -9.28 25.08
N LEU A 94 -7.15 -9.19 24.14
CA LEU A 94 -6.79 -9.07 22.71
C LEU A 94 -6.23 -7.70 22.37
N ILE A 95 -6.75 -6.65 22.99
CA ILE A 95 -6.21 -5.30 22.85
C ILE A 95 -4.78 -5.23 23.38
N ALA A 96 -4.54 -5.82 24.56
CA ALA A 96 -3.20 -5.89 25.14
C ALA A 96 -2.21 -6.68 24.27
N LEU A 97 -2.64 -7.79 23.64
CA LEU A 97 -1.82 -8.55 22.70
C LEU A 97 -1.50 -7.74 21.44
N CYS A 98 -2.48 -7.00 20.89
CA CYS A 98 -2.25 -6.10 19.77
C CYS A 98 -1.21 -5.01 20.10
N LEU A 99 -1.34 -4.37 21.26
CA LEU A 99 -0.41 -3.35 21.69
C LEU A 99 1.00 -3.93 21.94
N ALA A 100 1.09 -5.07 22.59
CA ALA A 100 2.36 -5.76 22.83
C ALA A 100 3.04 -6.16 21.51
N SER A 101 2.28 -6.66 20.54
CA SER A 101 2.77 -6.99 19.19
C SER A 101 3.29 -5.74 18.47
N THR A 102 2.53 -4.66 18.48
CA THR A 102 2.95 -3.38 17.87
C THR A 102 4.25 -2.86 18.50
N LEU A 103 4.34 -2.83 19.83
CA LEU A 103 5.55 -2.42 20.53
C LEU A 103 6.74 -3.33 20.21
N SER A 104 6.52 -4.65 20.14
CA SER A 104 7.58 -5.61 19.78
C SER A 104 8.12 -5.37 18.38
N ILE A 105 7.24 -5.10 17.40
CA ILE A 105 7.65 -4.77 16.03
C ILE A 105 8.46 -3.47 16.01
N MET A 106 8.00 -2.42 16.67
CA MET A 106 8.70 -1.14 16.74
C MET A 106 10.08 -1.29 17.38
N LEU A 107 10.19 -2.01 18.50
CA LEU A 107 11.46 -2.30 19.15
C LEU A 107 12.38 -3.11 18.24
N GLY A 108 11.86 -4.10 17.50
CA GLY A 108 12.62 -4.86 16.52
C GLY A 108 13.25 -3.96 15.44
N PHE A 109 12.48 -3.02 14.89
CA PHE A 109 13.01 -2.05 13.91
C PHE A 109 14.07 -1.12 14.52
N ILE A 110 13.88 -0.63 15.75
CA ILE A 110 14.84 0.24 16.45
C ILE A 110 16.15 -0.52 16.70
N VAL A 111 16.07 -1.75 17.22
CA VAL A 111 17.25 -2.59 17.48
C VAL A 111 17.98 -2.90 16.17
N THR A 112 17.27 -3.29 15.13
CA THR A 112 17.87 -3.57 13.82
C THR A 112 18.58 -2.34 13.26
N GLN A 113 17.96 -1.17 13.35
CA GLN A 113 18.58 0.08 12.93
C GLN A 113 19.86 0.37 13.69
N GLN A 114 19.85 0.23 15.03
CA GLN A 114 21.02 0.45 15.88
C GLN A 114 22.20 -0.49 15.51
N ILE A 115 21.91 -1.76 15.26
CA ILE A 115 22.93 -2.75 14.87
C ILE A 115 23.48 -2.44 13.48
N MET A 116 22.64 -2.00 12.55
CA MET A 116 23.02 -1.78 11.15
C MET A 116 23.45 -0.34 10.85
N GLN A 117 23.49 0.54 11.83
CA GLN A 117 23.78 1.96 11.66
C GLN A 117 25.11 2.22 10.93
N GLY A 118 26.10 1.34 11.07
CA GLY A 118 27.40 1.46 10.38
C GLY A 118 27.35 1.12 8.87
N PHE A 119 26.29 0.45 8.40
CA PHE A 119 26.12 0.02 7.02
C PHE A 119 25.07 0.82 6.26
N LEU A 120 24.22 1.53 6.98
CA LEU A 120 23.05 2.20 6.44
C LEU A 120 23.26 3.72 6.44
N GLY A 121 22.78 4.40 5.41
CA GLY A 121 22.91 5.86 5.29
C GLY A 121 22.00 6.64 6.26
N ASN A 122 22.17 7.95 6.30
CA ASN A 122 21.48 8.85 7.24
C ASN A 122 19.95 8.92 7.07
N GLU A 123 19.42 8.55 5.91
CA GLU A 123 17.97 8.54 5.61
C GLU A 123 17.25 7.29 6.19
N THR A 124 18.01 6.34 6.68
CA THR A 124 17.50 5.03 7.13
C THR A 124 16.52 5.10 8.29
N PRO A 125 16.66 5.98 9.31
CA PRO A 125 15.74 6.04 10.44
C PRO A 125 14.28 6.31 10.00
N LEU A 126 14.07 7.24 9.06
CA LEU A 126 12.75 7.59 8.53
C LEU A 126 12.16 6.42 7.73
N THR A 127 12.99 5.75 6.94
CA THR A 127 12.57 4.56 6.18
C THR A 127 12.15 3.43 7.12
N PHE A 128 12.92 3.16 8.18
CA PHE A 128 12.57 2.15 9.17
C PHE A 128 11.29 2.50 9.95
N ALA A 129 11.08 3.77 10.26
CA ALA A 129 9.85 4.24 10.90
C ALA A 129 8.63 3.97 10.00
N THR A 130 8.69 4.31 8.71
CA THR A 130 7.61 4.04 7.76
C THR A 130 7.38 2.55 7.54
N MET A 131 8.45 1.76 7.45
CA MET A 131 8.34 0.30 7.33
C MET A 131 7.71 -0.33 8.57
N SER A 132 8.09 0.11 9.78
CA SER A 132 7.50 -0.40 11.03
C SER A 132 5.99 -0.15 11.08
N ALA A 133 5.54 1.01 10.61
CA ALA A 133 4.13 1.35 10.50
C ALA A 133 3.39 0.42 9.52
N GLY A 134 4.02 0.07 8.40
CA GLY A 134 3.47 -0.90 7.44
C GLY A 134 3.29 -2.29 8.05
N TRP A 135 4.23 -2.74 8.86
CA TRP A 135 4.17 -4.04 9.55
C TRP A 135 3.15 -4.07 10.68
N THR A 136 2.88 -2.94 11.35
CA THR A 136 1.92 -2.87 12.46
C THR A 136 0.47 -2.72 12.00
N GLY A 137 0.22 -2.08 10.85
CA GLY A 137 -1.14 -1.79 10.41
C GLY A 137 -1.39 -1.86 8.90
N GLY A 138 -0.45 -2.44 8.14
CA GLY A 138 -0.55 -2.58 6.68
C GLY A 138 -0.26 -1.29 5.92
N THR A 139 -0.58 -1.32 4.62
CA THR A 139 -0.25 -0.24 3.69
C THR A 139 -0.80 1.12 4.07
N GLN A 140 -1.90 1.17 4.81
CA GLN A 140 -2.54 2.42 5.24
C GLN A 140 -1.72 3.14 6.31
N ASN A 141 -1.26 2.41 7.33
CA ASN A 141 -0.38 2.98 8.34
C ASN A 141 0.96 3.41 7.72
N PHE A 142 1.48 2.60 6.78
CA PHE A 142 2.68 2.96 6.03
C PHE A 142 2.51 4.32 5.33
N VAL A 143 1.40 4.48 4.59
CA VAL A 143 1.12 5.73 3.86
C VAL A 143 0.90 6.89 4.82
N ALA A 144 0.10 6.70 5.88
CA ALA A 144 -0.18 7.74 6.86
C ALA A 144 1.11 8.25 7.55
N VAL A 145 2.00 7.34 7.95
CA VAL A 145 3.28 7.70 8.57
C VAL A 145 4.24 8.32 7.56
N LYS A 146 4.26 7.79 6.33
CA LYS A 146 5.05 8.38 5.25
C LYS A 146 4.67 9.84 4.98
N GLU A 147 3.38 10.14 4.86
CA GLU A 147 2.88 11.50 4.67
C GLU A 147 3.20 12.40 5.89
N ALA A 148 3.03 11.88 7.10
CA ALA A 148 3.33 12.61 8.34
C ALA A 148 4.82 12.96 8.49
N LEU A 149 5.71 12.10 7.99
CA LEU A 149 7.16 12.30 8.03
C LEU A 149 7.71 13.02 6.78
N SER A 150 6.85 13.31 5.79
CA SER A 150 7.22 13.96 4.51
C SER A 150 8.36 13.24 3.78
N VAL A 151 8.31 11.88 3.72
CA VAL A 151 9.35 11.01 3.13
C VAL A 151 8.88 10.38 1.82
#